data_5aa1cf5aafbe137eef480a0dc0f9f927
#
_entry.id   5aa1cf5aafbe137eef480a0dc0f9f927
#
_cell.length_a   1.000
_cell.length_b   1.000
_cell.length_c   1.000
_cell.angle_alpha   90.00
_cell.angle_beta   90.00
_cell.angle_gamma   90.00
#
_symmetry.space_group_name_H-M   'P 1'
#
loop_
_entity.id
_entity.type
_entity.pdbx_description
1 polymer ?
#
loop_
_entity_poly.entity_id
_entity_poly.type
_entity_poly.pdbx_seq_one_letter_code
_entity_poly.pdbx_strand_id
1 'polypeptide(L)'
;HSLLPGDKNYKSFSAIFPGYEKDESAHIRKAVSEFGLTNFTVSPTHSCLIDALEKLCYHHEQPIGSSSVFTQYAVCQLAKQHGVKVLLDGQGADETIGGYPKYIHWWLQELLRHRKMAQFKREKKNFTDNHIAFEWGYKNYIAAYAPGLTTLLLQKRENKRLSANTE
;
A
#
# COMPACT_ATOMS: atom_id res chain seq x y z
N HIS A 1 -1.51 17.95 -13.97
CA HIS A 1 -1.49 19.42 -13.81
C HIS A 1 -1.63 20.12 -15.16
N SER A 2 -0.94 19.68 -16.20
CA SER A 2 -1.04 20.24 -17.57
C SER A 2 -2.42 20.07 -18.23
N LEU A 3 -3.26 19.19 -17.73
CA LEU A 3 -4.61 18.93 -18.24
C LEU A 3 -5.70 19.72 -17.50
N LEU A 4 -5.34 20.43 -16.44
CA LEU A 4 -6.28 21.20 -15.64
C LEU A 4 -6.23 22.67 -16.04
N PRO A 5 -7.35 23.32 -16.35
CA PRO A 5 -7.36 24.71 -16.79
C PRO A 5 -7.00 25.63 -15.63
N GLY A 6 -5.90 26.40 -15.82
CA GLY A 6 -5.52 27.64 -15.13
C GLY A 6 -5.56 27.68 -13.62
N ASP A 7 -4.72 28.42 -13.01
CA ASP A 7 -4.66 29.08 -11.67
C ASP A 7 -5.59 28.60 -10.54
N LYS A 8 -5.88 27.28 -10.45
CA LYS A 8 -6.67 26.74 -9.36
C LYS A 8 -5.73 26.24 -8.28
N ASN A 9 -5.82 26.85 -7.12
CA ASN A 9 -5.16 26.43 -5.90
C ASN A 9 -5.79 25.11 -5.44
N TYR A 10 -5.25 23.98 -5.94
CA TYR A 10 -5.72 22.65 -5.58
C TYR A 10 -5.32 22.31 -4.15
N LYS A 11 -6.29 21.88 -3.35
CA LYS A 11 -6.07 21.42 -1.99
C LYS A 11 -5.66 19.94 -2.02
N SER A 12 -4.65 19.57 -1.25
CA SER A 12 -4.29 18.18 -0.96
C SER A 12 -4.38 17.93 0.54
N PHE A 13 -4.65 16.68 0.90
CA PHE A 13 -4.82 16.26 2.30
C PHE A 13 -3.99 15.00 2.51
N SER A 14 -3.16 15.00 3.53
CA SER A 14 -2.19 13.93 3.75
C SER A 14 -2.11 13.54 5.22
N ALA A 15 -1.94 12.25 5.49
CA ALA A 15 -1.53 11.79 6.80
C ALA A 15 0.01 11.73 6.87
N ILE A 16 0.58 12.17 7.98
CA ILE A 16 2.01 12.13 8.25
C ILE A 16 2.26 11.41 9.58
N PHE A 17 3.39 10.73 9.67
CA PHE A 17 3.79 9.95 10.84
C PHE A 17 5.23 10.27 11.25
N PRO A 18 5.49 11.48 11.80
CA PRO A 18 6.85 11.92 12.12
C PRO A 18 7.58 10.92 13.03
N GLY A 19 8.78 10.52 12.63
CA GLY A 19 9.59 9.55 13.38
C GLY A 19 9.30 8.08 13.07
N TYR A 20 8.36 7.80 12.20
CA TYR A 20 8.10 6.44 11.71
C TYR A 20 8.96 6.12 10.48
N GLU A 21 9.52 4.91 10.41
CA GLU A 21 10.41 4.48 9.33
C GLU A 21 9.79 4.64 7.92
N LYS A 22 8.47 4.46 7.82
CA LYS A 22 7.72 4.58 6.57
C LYS A 22 6.96 5.90 6.45
N ASP A 23 7.44 6.96 7.11
CA ASP A 23 6.83 8.28 6.97
C ASP A 23 7.07 8.86 5.58
N GLU A 24 6.01 9.17 4.87
CA GLU A 24 6.04 9.69 3.51
C GLU A 24 6.11 11.22 3.41
N SER A 25 6.30 11.92 4.52
CA SER A 25 6.32 13.40 4.58
C SER A 25 7.28 14.03 3.58
N ALA A 26 8.43 13.39 3.29
CA ALA A 26 9.40 13.90 2.32
C ALA A 26 8.84 13.85 0.89
N HIS A 27 8.17 12.75 0.53
CA HIS A 27 7.54 12.58 -0.78
C HIS A 27 6.35 13.54 -0.96
N ILE A 28 5.53 13.70 0.10
CA ILE A 28 4.42 14.66 0.12
C ILE A 28 4.94 16.08 -0.13
N ARG A 29 5.96 16.52 0.59
CA ARG A 29 6.55 17.87 0.40
C ARG A 29 7.05 18.08 -1.03
N LYS A 30 7.71 17.07 -1.61
CA LYS A 30 8.18 17.13 -3.00
C LYS A 30 7.02 17.30 -3.98
N ALA A 31 5.98 16.49 -3.86
CA ALA A 31 4.79 16.60 -4.71
C ALA A 31 4.07 17.95 -4.54
N VAL A 32 3.91 18.41 -3.30
CA VAL A 32 3.31 19.72 -2.99
C VAL A 32 4.08 20.85 -3.67
N SER A 33 5.41 20.85 -3.57
CA SER A 33 6.27 21.85 -4.20
C SER A 33 6.23 21.78 -5.74
N GLU A 34 6.28 20.57 -6.30
CA GLU A 34 6.29 20.32 -7.74
C GLU A 34 4.99 20.81 -8.42
N PHE A 35 3.85 20.55 -7.76
CA PHE A 35 2.53 20.83 -8.32
C PHE A 35 1.88 22.10 -7.79
N GLY A 36 2.56 22.86 -6.92
CA GLY A 36 2.01 24.11 -6.36
C GLY A 36 0.71 23.87 -5.57
N LEU A 37 0.63 22.80 -4.75
CA LEU A 37 -0.57 22.44 -4.02
C LEU A 37 -0.65 23.18 -2.68
N THR A 38 -1.87 23.48 -2.22
CA THR A 38 -2.10 23.82 -0.82
C THR A 38 -2.34 22.54 -0.03
N ASN A 39 -1.36 22.11 0.75
CA ASN A 39 -1.43 20.86 1.50
C ASN A 39 -1.84 21.08 2.96
N PHE A 40 -2.77 20.24 3.41
CA PHE A 40 -3.19 20.12 4.81
C PHE A 40 -2.80 18.73 5.31
N THR A 41 -2.23 18.67 6.52
CA THR A 41 -1.74 17.41 7.09
C THR A 41 -2.46 17.07 8.39
N VAL A 42 -2.63 15.78 8.64
CA VAL A 42 -3.06 15.23 9.92
C VAL A 42 -2.04 14.19 10.40
N SER A 43 -1.80 14.16 11.70
CA SER A 43 -0.95 13.12 12.31
C SER A 43 -1.83 12.24 13.22
N PRO A 44 -2.35 11.10 12.72
CA PRO A 44 -3.21 10.22 13.50
C PRO A 44 -2.43 9.60 14.67
N THR A 45 -3.01 9.61 15.87
CA THR A 45 -2.42 9.00 17.07
C THR A 45 -3.26 7.83 17.56
N HIS A 46 -2.71 7.02 18.46
CA HIS A 46 -3.44 5.90 19.08
C HIS A 46 -4.65 6.37 19.87
N SER A 47 -4.54 7.49 20.62
CA SER A 47 -5.65 8.07 21.36
C SER A 47 -6.78 8.50 20.42
N CYS A 48 -6.45 9.18 19.31
CA CYS A 48 -7.44 9.56 18.31
C CYS A 48 -8.16 8.35 17.69
N LEU A 49 -7.46 7.21 17.51
CA LEU A 49 -8.08 5.98 17.03
C LEU A 49 -9.09 5.44 18.04
N ILE A 50 -8.73 5.38 19.33
CA ILE A 50 -9.61 4.90 20.38
C ILE A 50 -10.88 5.76 20.46
N ASP A 51 -10.72 7.10 20.46
CA ASP A 51 -11.84 8.04 20.54
C ASP A 51 -12.75 8.00 19.31
N ALA A 52 -12.21 7.64 18.15
CA ALA A 52 -12.95 7.58 16.90
C ALA A 52 -13.54 6.19 16.59
N LEU A 53 -13.14 5.14 17.31
CA LEU A 53 -13.37 3.74 16.93
C LEU A 53 -14.86 3.42 16.74
N GLU A 54 -15.69 3.78 17.70
CA GLU A 54 -17.14 3.52 17.65
C GLU A 54 -17.76 4.22 16.43
N LYS A 55 -17.45 5.50 16.23
CA LYS A 55 -17.95 6.29 15.13
C LYS A 55 -17.44 5.79 13.77
N LEU A 56 -16.20 5.34 13.73
CA LEU A 56 -15.59 4.78 12.52
C LEU A 56 -16.28 3.45 12.16
N CYS A 57 -16.49 2.54 13.12
CA CYS A 57 -17.20 1.28 12.89
C CYS A 57 -18.66 1.52 12.46
N TYR A 58 -19.32 2.52 13.05
CA TYR A 58 -20.68 2.91 12.65
C TYR A 58 -20.76 3.35 11.18
N HIS A 59 -19.84 4.22 10.72
CA HIS A 59 -19.82 4.68 9.33
C HIS A 59 -19.31 3.65 8.35
N HIS A 60 -18.46 2.74 8.80
CA HIS A 60 -17.91 1.64 7.98
C HIS A 60 -18.84 0.43 7.90
N GLU A 61 -19.85 0.38 8.77
CA GLU A 61 -20.86 -0.70 8.89
C GLU A 61 -20.27 -2.09 9.19
N GLN A 62 -18.98 -2.13 9.60
CA GLN A 62 -18.27 -3.37 9.96
C GLN A 62 -17.05 -3.05 10.83
N PRO A 63 -16.50 -4.04 11.55
CA PRO A 63 -15.24 -3.88 12.25
C PRO A 63 -14.10 -3.53 11.30
N ILE A 64 -13.19 -2.65 11.75
CA ILE A 64 -12.03 -2.27 10.96
C ILE A 64 -10.97 -3.37 10.99
N GLY A 65 -10.48 -3.77 9.83
CA GLY A 65 -9.44 -4.80 9.71
C GLY A 65 -8.00 -4.26 9.80
N SER A 66 -7.82 -2.95 9.73
CA SER A 66 -6.50 -2.31 9.67
C SER A 66 -6.55 -0.87 10.14
N SER A 67 -5.46 -0.38 10.74
CA SER A 67 -5.28 1.03 11.11
C SER A 67 -5.26 1.99 9.91
N SER A 68 -5.00 1.48 8.69
CA SER A 68 -5.05 2.29 7.47
C SER A 68 -6.45 2.86 7.20
N VAL A 69 -7.51 2.14 7.58
CA VAL A 69 -8.90 2.61 7.49
C VAL A 69 -9.11 3.85 8.37
N PHE A 70 -8.54 3.85 9.57
CA PHE A 70 -8.57 5.02 10.44
C PHE A 70 -7.77 6.20 9.88
N THR A 71 -6.61 5.94 9.30
CA THR A 71 -5.81 6.98 8.65
C THR A 71 -6.60 7.67 7.54
N GLN A 72 -7.25 6.89 6.68
CA GLN A 72 -8.10 7.43 5.61
C GLN A 72 -9.28 8.22 6.17
N TYR A 73 -9.92 7.73 7.23
CA TYR A 73 -10.99 8.46 7.91
C TYR A 73 -10.53 9.81 8.45
N ALA A 74 -9.33 9.88 9.07
CA ALA A 74 -8.77 11.13 9.57
C ALA A 74 -8.48 12.14 8.44
N VAL A 75 -7.99 11.67 7.29
CA VAL A 75 -7.79 12.51 6.09
C VAL A 75 -9.14 13.01 5.55
N CYS A 76 -10.16 12.16 5.48
CA CYS A 76 -11.50 12.57 5.06
C CYS A 76 -12.13 13.59 6.03
N GLN A 77 -11.92 13.43 7.33
CA GLN A 77 -12.36 14.42 8.31
C GLN A 77 -11.66 15.77 8.11
N LEU A 78 -10.34 15.76 7.88
CA LEU A 78 -9.58 16.97 7.60
C LEU A 78 -10.10 17.66 6.34
N ALA A 79 -10.35 16.93 5.27
CA ALA A 79 -10.92 17.48 4.04
C ALA A 79 -12.30 18.11 4.26
N LYS A 80 -13.16 17.46 5.05
CA LYS A 80 -14.48 17.98 5.42
C LYS A 80 -14.37 19.30 6.20
N GLN A 81 -13.42 19.41 7.14
CA GLN A 81 -13.15 20.65 7.90
C GLN A 81 -12.76 21.82 6.98
N HIS A 82 -12.10 21.51 5.85
CA HIS A 82 -11.73 22.49 4.83
C HIS A 82 -12.78 22.70 3.73
N GLY A 83 -14.01 22.22 3.93
CA GLY A 83 -15.15 22.41 3.04
C GLY A 83 -15.10 21.55 1.76
N VAL A 84 -14.21 20.54 1.70
CA VAL A 84 -14.11 19.63 0.56
C VAL A 84 -15.07 18.46 0.74
N LYS A 85 -15.94 18.25 -0.25
CA LYS A 85 -16.95 17.19 -0.24
C LYS A 85 -16.55 15.95 -1.04
N VAL A 86 -15.66 16.09 -2.00
CA VAL A 86 -15.21 15.02 -2.90
C VAL A 86 -13.70 15.03 -2.94
N LEU A 87 -13.09 13.88 -2.68
CA LEU A 87 -11.66 13.63 -2.80
C LEU A 87 -11.39 12.72 -3.99
N LEU A 88 -10.31 12.99 -4.70
CA LEU A 88 -9.68 12.03 -5.60
C LEU A 88 -8.58 11.32 -4.80
N ASP A 89 -8.67 10.01 -4.73
CA ASP A 89 -7.74 9.18 -3.97
C ASP A 89 -6.84 8.37 -4.91
N GLY A 90 -5.60 8.11 -4.49
CA GLY A 90 -4.64 7.28 -5.19
C GLY A 90 -4.75 5.79 -4.89
N GLN A 91 -5.81 5.34 -4.19
CA GLN A 91 -6.03 3.93 -3.90
C GLN A 91 -6.14 3.12 -5.20
N GLY A 92 -5.50 1.93 -5.21
CA GLY A 92 -5.44 1.07 -6.39
C GLY A 92 -4.28 1.36 -7.35
N ALA A 93 -3.46 2.38 -7.09
CA ALA A 93 -2.29 2.69 -7.92
C ALA A 93 -1.28 1.53 -7.89
N ASP A 94 -0.96 0.99 -6.72
CA ASP A 94 -0.03 -0.13 -6.56
C ASP A 94 -0.51 -1.40 -7.26
N GLU A 95 -1.81 -1.64 -7.28
CA GLU A 95 -2.42 -2.75 -8.02
C GLU A 95 -2.28 -2.56 -9.52
N THR A 96 -2.41 -1.33 -9.99
CA THR A 96 -2.39 -0.99 -11.42
C THR A 96 -0.99 -0.97 -11.99
N ILE A 97 -0.02 -0.40 -11.26
CA ILE A 97 1.37 -0.21 -11.73
C ILE A 97 2.35 -1.25 -11.19
N GLY A 98 1.88 -2.22 -10.40
CA GLY A 98 2.73 -3.27 -9.85
C GLY A 98 3.63 -2.82 -8.70
N GLY A 99 3.17 -1.88 -7.85
CA GLY A 99 3.95 -1.27 -6.76
C GLY A 99 4.28 -2.22 -5.60
N TYR A 100 3.59 -3.35 -5.47
CA TYR A 100 3.88 -4.29 -4.37
C TYR A 100 5.05 -5.23 -4.67
N PRO A 101 5.98 -5.45 -3.74
CA PRO A 101 7.09 -6.40 -3.90
C PRO A 101 6.67 -7.82 -4.28
N LYS A 102 5.46 -8.25 -3.88
CA LYS A 102 4.89 -9.56 -4.24
C LYS A 102 4.77 -9.76 -5.76
N TYR A 103 4.55 -8.69 -6.53
CA TYR A 103 4.42 -8.76 -7.99
C TYR A 103 5.75 -9.10 -8.67
N ILE A 104 6.88 -8.68 -8.09
CA ILE A 104 8.22 -9.08 -8.55
C ILE A 104 8.38 -10.60 -8.46
N HIS A 105 7.98 -11.18 -7.32
CA HIS A 105 8.03 -12.64 -7.12
C HIS A 105 7.13 -13.36 -8.13
N TRP A 106 5.90 -12.90 -8.31
CA TRP A 106 4.96 -13.51 -9.25
C TRP A 106 5.45 -13.42 -10.69
N TRP A 107 5.95 -12.25 -11.09
CA TRP A 107 6.54 -12.05 -12.42
C TRP A 107 7.71 -13.00 -12.67
N LEU A 108 8.66 -13.07 -11.77
CA LEU A 108 9.82 -13.95 -11.90
C LEU A 108 9.42 -15.43 -11.88
N GLN A 109 8.46 -15.84 -11.07
CA GLN A 109 7.90 -17.20 -11.06
C GLN A 109 7.22 -17.53 -12.38
N GLU A 110 6.49 -16.61 -12.97
CA GLU A 110 5.83 -16.78 -14.26
C GLU A 110 6.84 -16.96 -15.40
N LEU A 111 7.94 -16.20 -15.39
CA LEU A 111 9.03 -16.38 -16.35
C LEU A 111 9.67 -17.78 -16.26
N LEU A 112 9.85 -18.30 -15.04
CA LEU A 112 10.36 -19.67 -14.82
C LEU A 112 9.37 -20.72 -15.33
N ARG A 113 8.08 -20.57 -15.01
CA ARG A 113 7.00 -21.47 -15.44
C ARG A 113 6.93 -21.57 -16.96
N HIS A 114 7.10 -20.46 -17.65
CA HIS A 114 7.13 -20.39 -19.11
C HIS A 114 8.51 -20.68 -19.72
N ARG A 115 9.48 -21.17 -18.92
CA ARG A 115 10.86 -21.50 -19.36
C ARG A 115 11.62 -20.34 -20.00
N LYS A 116 11.24 -19.09 -19.71
CA LYS A 116 11.89 -17.87 -20.22
C LYS A 116 13.14 -17.51 -19.41
N MET A 117 14.11 -18.43 -19.35
CA MET A 117 15.30 -18.36 -18.48
C MET A 117 16.18 -17.13 -18.76
N ALA A 118 16.36 -16.75 -20.02
CA ALA A 118 17.15 -15.56 -20.37
C ALA A 118 16.50 -14.29 -19.84
N GLN A 119 15.17 -14.16 -19.98
CA GLN A 119 14.41 -13.04 -19.47
C GLN A 119 14.41 -13.02 -17.94
N PHE A 120 14.22 -14.19 -17.29
CA PHE A 120 14.31 -14.30 -15.83
C PHE A 120 15.65 -13.77 -15.29
N LYS A 121 16.78 -14.19 -15.88
CA LYS A 121 18.11 -13.73 -15.46
C LYS A 121 18.27 -12.21 -15.65
N ARG A 122 17.80 -11.68 -16.78
CA ARG A 122 17.85 -10.24 -17.08
C ARG A 122 17.02 -9.43 -16.09
N GLU A 123 15.75 -9.80 -15.88
CA GLU A 123 14.87 -9.07 -14.98
C GLU A 123 15.34 -9.13 -13.52
N LYS A 124 15.79 -10.31 -13.06
CA LYS A 124 16.35 -10.47 -11.72
C LYS A 124 17.56 -9.55 -11.52
N LYS A 125 18.43 -9.45 -12.53
CA LYS A 125 19.58 -8.54 -12.50
C LYS A 125 19.13 -7.08 -12.48
N ASN A 126 18.15 -6.70 -13.32
CA ASN A 126 17.63 -5.34 -13.37
C ASN A 126 17.07 -4.88 -12.01
N PHE A 127 16.32 -5.73 -11.31
CA PHE A 127 15.83 -5.40 -9.97
C PHE A 127 16.96 -5.19 -8.97
N THR A 128 18.02 -6.01 -9.03
CA THR A 128 19.21 -5.89 -8.17
C THR A 128 19.99 -4.60 -8.49
N ASP A 129 20.23 -4.31 -9.76
CA ASP A 129 21.00 -3.14 -10.22
C ASP A 129 20.28 -1.82 -9.87
N ASN A 130 18.94 -1.82 -9.84
CA ASN A 130 18.12 -0.67 -9.44
C ASN A 130 17.83 -0.62 -7.94
N HIS A 131 18.51 -1.41 -7.12
CA HIS A 131 18.37 -1.43 -5.66
C HIS A 131 16.93 -1.72 -5.17
N ILE A 132 16.14 -2.45 -5.97
CA ILE A 132 14.80 -2.84 -5.57
C ILE A 132 14.91 -4.02 -4.61
N ALA A 133 14.49 -3.80 -3.36
CA ALA A 133 14.56 -4.82 -2.32
C ALA A 133 13.57 -5.96 -2.59
N PHE A 134 14.08 -7.17 -2.86
CA PHE A 134 13.30 -8.39 -2.92
C PHE A 134 14.16 -9.60 -2.51
N GLU A 135 13.54 -10.54 -1.83
CA GLU A 135 14.22 -11.78 -1.43
C GLU A 135 13.85 -12.92 -2.37
N TRP A 136 14.85 -13.52 -3.02
CA TRP A 136 14.64 -14.65 -3.90
C TRP A 136 15.34 -15.92 -3.39
N GLY A 137 14.56 -16.88 -2.92
CA GLY A 137 15.05 -18.12 -2.34
C GLY A 137 14.42 -19.38 -2.99
N TYR A 138 14.81 -20.57 -2.49
CA TYR A 138 14.33 -21.86 -2.99
C TYR A 138 12.81 -22.01 -2.98
N LYS A 139 12.12 -21.37 -2.02
CA LYS A 139 10.65 -21.37 -1.94
C LYS A 139 9.99 -20.76 -3.19
N ASN A 140 10.63 -19.77 -3.79
CA ASN A 140 10.11 -19.15 -5.02
C ASN A 140 10.21 -20.08 -6.23
N TYR A 141 11.25 -20.94 -6.29
CA TYR A 141 11.35 -21.97 -7.33
C TYR A 141 10.28 -23.05 -7.15
N ILE A 142 10.02 -23.49 -5.91
CA ILE A 142 8.93 -24.44 -5.63
C ILE A 142 7.59 -23.82 -6.03
N ALA A 143 7.34 -22.56 -5.69
CA ALA A 143 6.12 -21.86 -6.07
C ALA A 143 5.95 -21.72 -7.59
N ALA A 144 7.04 -21.56 -8.33
CA ALA A 144 7.01 -21.49 -9.79
C ALA A 144 6.59 -22.84 -10.43
N TYR A 145 7.15 -23.95 -9.96
CA TYR A 145 6.96 -25.27 -10.61
C TYR A 145 5.86 -26.13 -9.98
N ALA A 146 5.54 -25.89 -8.72
CA ALA A 146 4.53 -26.65 -7.97
C ALA A 146 3.58 -25.71 -7.17
N PRO A 147 2.80 -24.84 -7.83
CA PRO A 147 1.95 -23.85 -7.14
C PRO A 147 0.91 -24.48 -6.23
N GLY A 148 0.36 -25.64 -6.58
CA GLY A 148 -0.60 -26.37 -5.72
C GLY A 148 -0.01 -26.78 -4.38
N LEU A 149 1.26 -27.13 -4.34
CA LEU A 149 1.95 -27.54 -3.13
C LEU A 149 2.16 -26.34 -2.18
N THR A 150 2.47 -25.17 -2.74
CA THR A 150 2.60 -23.93 -1.96
C THR A 150 1.27 -23.46 -1.41
N THR A 151 0.18 -23.59 -2.16
CA THR A 151 -1.18 -23.25 -1.70
C THR A 151 -1.59 -24.12 -0.51
N LEU A 152 -1.36 -25.43 -0.58
CA LEU A 152 -1.64 -26.37 0.52
C LEU A 152 -0.82 -26.05 1.78
N LEU A 153 0.46 -25.69 1.63
CA LEU A 153 1.31 -25.30 2.75
C LEU A 153 0.86 -23.99 3.40
N LEU A 154 0.44 -23.02 2.60
CA LEU A 154 -0.10 -21.74 3.10
C LEU A 154 -1.42 -21.94 3.84
N GLN A 155 -2.35 -22.69 3.29
CA GLN A 155 -3.64 -23.02 3.94
C GLN A 155 -3.42 -23.73 5.28
N LYS A 156 -2.49 -24.70 5.33
CA LYS A 156 -2.15 -25.40 6.58
C LYS A 156 -1.59 -24.44 7.63
N ARG A 157 -0.80 -23.43 7.21
CA ARG A 157 -0.23 -22.41 8.11
C ARG A 157 -1.30 -21.44 8.61
N GLU A 158 -2.25 -21.02 7.77
CA GLU A 158 -3.37 -20.18 8.16
C GLU A 158 -4.30 -20.89 9.14
N ASN A 159 -4.67 -22.13 8.86
CA ASN A 159 -5.51 -22.94 9.77
C ASN A 159 -4.84 -23.11 11.13
N LYS A 160 -3.50 -23.29 11.17
CA LYS A 160 -2.77 -23.37 12.44
C LYS A 160 -2.75 -22.05 13.20
N ARG A 161 -2.73 -20.90 12.50
CA ARG A 161 -2.82 -19.58 13.14
C ARG A 161 -4.20 -19.31 13.70
N LEU A 162 -5.24 -19.68 12.99
CA LEU A 162 -6.63 -19.55 13.44
C LEU A 162 -6.91 -20.42 14.68
N SER A 163 -6.43 -21.66 14.71
CA SER A 163 -6.59 -22.52 15.89
C SER A 163 -5.81 -22.05 17.12
N ALA A 164 -4.65 -21.43 16.94
CA ALA A 164 -3.86 -20.88 18.05
C ALA A 164 -4.44 -19.57 18.65
N ASN A 165 -5.36 -18.91 17.95
CA ASN A 165 -6.02 -17.70 18.45
C ASN A 165 -7.39 -17.97 19.08
N THR A 166 -7.80 -19.24 19.14
CA THR A 166 -9.08 -19.70 19.75
C THR A 166 -8.89 -20.37 21.10
N GLU A 167 -7.66 -20.51 21.59
CA GLU A 167 -7.28 -20.88 22.96
C GLU A 167 -6.91 -19.63 23.78
#